data_ca90238603fc33cbed2658a060c51e32
#
_entry.id   ca90238603fc33cbed2658a060c51e32
#
_cell.length_a   1.000
_cell.length_b   1.000
_cell.length_c   1.000
_cell.angle_alpha   90.00
_cell.angle_beta   90.00
_cell.angle_gamma   90.00
#
_symmetry.space_group_name_H-M   'P 1'
#
loop_
_entity.id
_entity.type
_entity.pdbx_description
1 polymer ?
#
loop_
_entity_poly.entity_id
_entity_poly.type
_entity_poly.pdbx_seq_one_letter_code
_entity_poly.pdbx_strand_id
1 'polypeptide(L)'
;HFRESGTRKGAIMRKEEQLLAYLKGACPGRQHAAPGRRLRDILGVSESRLHEMVNHLRQEGYPIGSGRDGYFYIRTFGEARETEEHLARMIRGLEAARQGLLRGMEEKLLSDVGGGCHR
;
A
#
# COMPACT_ATOMS: atom_id res chain seq x y z
N HIS A 1 -15.58 -14.62 -15.09
CA HIS A 1 -15.07 -14.29 -15.33
C HIS A 1 -14.74 -14.07 -15.32
N PHE A 2 -14.36 -14.18 -15.24
CA PHE A 2 -13.60 -13.85 -15.42
C PHE A 2 -13.38 -13.65 -15.82
N ARG A 3 -13.24 -13.89 -15.97
CA ARG A 3 -12.62 -13.57 -16.38
C ARG A 3 -12.10 -13.66 -17.06
N GLU A 4 -12.11 -13.99 -17.58
CA GLU A 4 -11.37 -14.10 -18.25
C GLU A 4 -10.49 -13.42 -18.43
N SER A 5 -10.52 -12.92 -18.26
CA SER A 5 -9.54 -12.10 -18.39
C SER A 5 -8.34 -12.66 -17.89
N GLY A 6 -8.36 -13.30 -16.97
CA GLY A 6 -7.21 -13.92 -16.50
C GLY A 6 -6.64 -14.88 -17.44
N THR A 7 -7.39 -15.19 -18.43
CA THR A 7 -6.96 -16.22 -19.27
C THR A 7 -5.74 -15.93 -20.06
N ARG A 8 -5.65 -14.82 -20.67
CA ARG A 8 -4.54 -14.63 -21.52
C ARG A 8 -3.31 -14.66 -20.76
N LYS A 9 -3.39 -14.33 -19.56
CA LYS A 9 -2.25 -14.45 -18.79
C LYS A 9 -2.34 -15.68 -18.02
N GLY A 10 -3.21 -16.57 -18.41
CA GLY A 10 -3.37 -17.80 -17.73
C GLY A 10 -2.10 -18.61 -17.71
N ALA A 11 -1.31 -18.53 -18.75
CA ALA A 11 -0.09 -19.32 -18.81
C ALA A 11 0.94 -18.80 -17.83
N ILE A 12 0.91 -17.50 -17.55
CA ILE A 12 1.85 -16.88 -16.64
C ILE A 12 1.10 -16.16 -15.57
N MET A 13 1.29 -16.62 -14.34
CA MET A 13 0.64 -15.97 -13.23
C MET A 13 1.26 -14.62 -13.01
N ARG A 14 0.43 -13.60 -12.93
CA ARG A 14 0.93 -12.27 -12.69
C ARG A 14 1.47 -12.14 -11.29
N LYS A 15 2.36 -11.17 -11.10
CA LYS A 15 2.98 -10.99 -9.79
C LYS A 15 1.95 -10.74 -8.71
N GLU A 16 0.90 -9.98 -9.04
CA GLU A 16 -0.17 -9.74 -8.07
C GLU A 16 -0.87 -11.02 -7.67
N GLU A 17 -1.11 -11.89 -8.64
CA GLU A 17 -1.74 -13.17 -8.35
C GLU A 17 -0.85 -14.04 -7.48
N GLN A 18 0.46 -13.98 -7.77
CA GLN A 18 1.42 -14.72 -6.96
C GLN A 18 1.45 -14.20 -5.54
N LEU A 19 1.41 -12.88 -5.39
CA LEU A 19 1.39 -12.27 -4.06
C LEU A 19 0.17 -12.71 -3.28
N LEU A 20 -0.99 -12.64 -3.92
CA LEU A 20 -2.24 -13.01 -3.26
C LEU A 20 -2.22 -14.47 -2.84
N ALA A 21 -1.77 -15.34 -3.74
CA ALA A 21 -1.69 -16.76 -3.45
C ALA A 21 -0.75 -17.03 -2.27
N TYR A 22 0.38 -16.35 -2.27
CA TYR A 22 1.34 -16.54 -1.19
C TYR A 22 0.76 -16.10 0.16
N LEU A 23 0.11 -14.93 0.17
CA LEU A 23 -0.46 -14.44 1.42
C LEU A 23 -1.56 -15.36 1.93
N LYS A 24 -2.39 -15.85 1.04
CA LYS A 24 -3.45 -16.77 1.46
C LYS A 24 -2.90 -18.07 2.00
N GLY A 25 -1.88 -18.58 1.37
CA GLY A 25 -1.38 -19.90 1.72
C GLY A 25 -0.35 -19.92 2.83
N ALA A 26 0.51 -18.91 2.87
CA ALA A 26 1.64 -18.91 3.80
C ALA A 26 1.51 -17.89 4.93
N CYS A 27 0.62 -16.93 4.80
CA CYS A 27 0.55 -15.84 5.77
C CYS A 27 -0.86 -15.61 6.31
N PRO A 28 -1.53 -16.65 6.78
CA PRO A 28 -2.88 -16.48 7.34
C PRO A 28 -2.78 -15.88 8.74
N GLY A 29 -3.27 -14.65 8.89
CA GLY A 29 -3.26 -14.00 10.19
C GLY A 29 -1.94 -13.33 10.50
N ARG A 30 -2.00 -12.39 11.45
CA ARG A 30 -0.83 -11.59 11.82
C ARG A 30 0.35 -12.45 12.25
N GLN A 31 0.10 -13.55 12.92
CA GLN A 31 1.20 -14.37 13.44
C GLN A 31 2.00 -15.04 12.32
N HIS A 32 1.48 -15.05 11.12
CA HIS A 32 2.21 -15.61 9.98
C HIS A 32 2.62 -14.54 8.99
N ALA A 33 2.68 -13.29 9.43
CA ALA A 33 3.02 -12.18 8.55
C ALA A 33 4.41 -12.35 7.94
N ALA A 34 4.55 -11.89 6.71
CA ALA A 34 5.83 -11.92 6.01
C ALA A 34 6.33 -10.49 5.83
N PRO A 35 7.59 -10.24 6.20
CA PRO A 35 8.15 -8.91 5.99
C PRO A 35 8.14 -8.53 4.52
N GLY A 36 7.97 -7.23 4.26
CA GLY A 36 7.95 -6.77 2.88
C GLY A 36 9.18 -7.18 2.11
N ARG A 37 10.35 -7.17 2.77
CA ARG A 37 11.57 -7.56 2.09
C ARG A 37 11.50 -8.99 1.57
N ARG A 38 10.94 -9.90 2.38
CA ARG A 38 10.82 -11.29 1.94
C ARG A 38 9.91 -11.39 0.72
N LEU A 39 8.80 -10.67 0.76
CA LEU A 39 7.86 -10.69 -0.36
C LEU A 39 8.50 -10.14 -1.62
N ARG A 40 9.27 -9.07 -1.49
CA ARG A 40 9.95 -8.50 -2.64
C ARG A 40 10.95 -9.49 -3.24
N ASP A 41 11.67 -10.18 -2.36
CA ASP A 41 12.64 -11.17 -2.83
C ASP A 41 11.95 -12.33 -3.56
N ILE A 42 10.87 -12.82 -2.96
CA ILE A 42 10.14 -13.92 -3.56
C ILE A 42 9.57 -13.54 -4.92
N LEU A 43 9.03 -12.33 -5.02
CA LEU A 43 8.37 -11.89 -6.24
C LEU A 43 9.31 -11.22 -7.23
N GLY A 44 10.48 -10.82 -6.77
CA GLY A 44 11.40 -10.11 -7.64
C GLY A 44 10.90 -8.72 -8.01
N VAL A 45 10.35 -7.98 -7.04
CA VAL A 45 9.83 -6.65 -7.31
C VAL A 45 10.43 -5.63 -6.36
N SER A 46 10.29 -4.36 -6.72
CA SER A 46 10.75 -3.28 -5.87
C SER A 46 9.75 -3.02 -4.76
N GLU A 47 10.16 -2.22 -3.79
CA GLU A 47 9.27 -1.84 -2.69
C GLU A 47 8.05 -1.08 -3.20
N SER A 48 8.28 -0.16 -4.14
CA SER A 48 7.17 0.61 -4.71
C SER A 48 6.18 -0.32 -5.41
N ARG A 49 6.71 -1.27 -6.15
CA ARG A 49 5.84 -2.20 -6.86
C ARG A 49 5.04 -3.05 -5.89
N LEU A 50 5.69 -3.49 -4.81
CA LEU A 50 4.97 -4.27 -3.81
C LEU A 50 3.82 -3.45 -3.22
N HIS A 51 4.08 -2.18 -2.89
CA HIS A 51 3.03 -1.32 -2.34
C HIS A 51 1.88 -1.14 -3.33
N GLU A 52 2.20 -0.97 -4.60
CA GLU A 52 1.17 -0.85 -5.63
C GLU A 52 0.29 -2.09 -5.68
N MET A 53 0.93 -3.24 -5.65
CA MET A 53 0.20 -4.50 -5.75
C MET A 53 -0.70 -4.70 -4.54
N VAL A 54 -0.19 -4.43 -3.35
CA VAL A 54 -0.99 -4.54 -2.14
C VAL A 54 -2.19 -3.60 -2.19
N ASN A 55 -1.95 -2.35 -2.57
CA ASN A 55 -3.02 -1.38 -2.65
C ASN A 55 -4.07 -1.78 -3.68
N HIS A 56 -3.62 -2.28 -4.81
CA HIS A 56 -4.55 -2.70 -5.85
C HIS A 56 -5.40 -3.88 -5.39
N LEU A 57 -4.78 -4.85 -4.74
CA LEU A 57 -5.53 -5.99 -4.23
C LEU A 57 -6.55 -5.56 -3.18
N ARG A 58 -6.17 -4.61 -2.32
CA ARG A 58 -7.11 -4.10 -1.33
C ARG A 58 -8.28 -3.39 -1.99
N GLN A 59 -8.00 -2.63 -3.05
CA GLN A 59 -9.06 -1.94 -3.79
C GLN A 59 -10.03 -2.94 -4.39
N GLU A 60 -9.55 -4.12 -4.72
CA GLU A 60 -10.41 -5.16 -5.26
C GLU A 60 -11.12 -5.94 -4.17
N GLY A 61 -10.88 -5.60 -2.92
CA GLY A 61 -11.61 -6.20 -1.83
C GLY A 61 -10.89 -7.33 -1.10
N TYR A 62 -9.64 -7.58 -1.43
CA TYR A 62 -8.92 -8.63 -0.73
C TYR A 62 -8.41 -8.11 0.62
N PRO A 63 -8.66 -8.86 1.70
CA PRO A 63 -8.31 -8.40 3.05
C PRO A 63 -6.85 -8.64 3.39
N ILE A 64 -6.01 -7.75 2.92
CA ILE A 64 -4.58 -7.84 3.20
C ILE A 64 -4.23 -6.93 4.36
N GLY A 65 -3.71 -7.53 5.43
CA GLY A 65 -3.31 -6.79 6.60
C GLY A 65 -1.87 -6.39 6.53
N SER A 66 -1.51 -5.39 7.32
CA SER A 66 -0.13 -4.99 7.45
C SER A 66 0.10 -4.45 8.84
N GLY A 67 1.33 -4.60 9.31
CA GLY A 67 1.70 -4.14 10.61
C GLY A 67 3.18 -4.26 10.80
N ARG A 68 3.59 -4.26 12.06
CA ARG A 68 4.99 -4.27 12.40
C ARG A 68 5.74 -5.47 11.78
N ASP A 69 5.06 -6.61 11.72
CA ASP A 69 5.71 -7.83 11.29
C ASP A 69 5.60 -8.08 9.79
N GLY A 70 4.89 -7.24 9.09
CA GLY A 70 4.79 -7.38 7.65
C GLY A 70 3.36 -7.53 7.18
N TYR A 71 3.20 -8.22 6.07
CA TYR A 71 1.90 -8.40 5.43
C TYR A 71 1.34 -9.78 5.71
N PHE A 72 0.02 -9.87 5.78
CA PHE A 72 -0.64 -11.15 6.04
C PHE A 72 -2.05 -11.10 5.47
N TYR A 73 -2.66 -12.27 5.38
CA TYR A 73 -4.05 -12.35 4.94
C TYR A 73 -4.91 -12.30 6.19
N ILE A 74 -5.80 -11.33 6.27
CA ILE A 74 -6.58 -11.07 7.48
C ILE A 74 -7.52 -12.22 7.79
N ARG A 75 -7.55 -12.63 9.06
CA ARG A 75 -8.38 -13.73 9.52
C ARG A 75 -9.45 -13.29 10.52
N THR A 76 -9.28 -12.14 11.15
CA THR A 76 -10.22 -11.70 12.20
C THR A 76 -10.60 -10.26 12.01
N PHE A 77 -11.75 -9.90 12.58
CA PHE A 77 -12.16 -8.50 12.55
C PHE A 77 -11.19 -7.60 13.28
N GLY A 78 -10.58 -8.12 14.36
CA GLY A 78 -9.57 -7.33 15.06
C GLY A 78 -8.41 -6.97 14.18
N GLU A 79 -7.92 -7.93 13.42
CA GLU A 79 -6.84 -7.66 12.48
C GLU A 79 -7.26 -6.67 11.41
N ALA A 80 -8.49 -6.81 10.92
CA ALA A 80 -9.00 -5.91 9.91
C ALA A 80 -9.08 -4.49 10.46
N ARG A 81 -9.59 -4.35 11.68
CA ARG A 81 -9.71 -3.04 12.29
C ARG A 81 -8.35 -2.39 12.50
N GLU A 82 -7.37 -3.17 12.97
CA GLU A 82 -6.04 -2.61 13.18
C GLU A 82 -5.43 -2.11 11.89
N THR A 83 -5.59 -2.88 10.82
CA THR A 83 -5.05 -2.47 9.53
C THR A 83 -5.77 -1.23 9.02
N GLU A 84 -7.08 -1.20 9.15
CA GLU A 84 -7.86 -0.05 8.72
C GLU A 84 -7.44 1.20 9.49
N GLU A 85 -7.25 1.08 10.81
CA GLU A 85 -6.83 2.21 11.61
C GLU A 85 -5.44 2.69 11.21
N HIS A 86 -4.56 1.76 10.90
CA HIS A 86 -3.22 2.11 10.44
C HIS A 86 -3.29 2.92 9.14
N LEU A 87 -4.10 2.44 8.19
CA LEU A 87 -4.26 3.15 6.93
C LEU A 87 -4.89 4.52 7.15
N ALA A 88 -5.87 4.60 8.05
CA ALA A 88 -6.50 5.88 8.35
C ALA A 88 -5.49 6.88 8.91
N ARG A 89 -4.59 6.41 9.79
CA ARG A 89 -3.55 7.29 10.31
C ARG A 89 -2.62 7.77 9.21
N MET A 90 -2.27 6.88 8.28
CA MET A 90 -1.42 7.27 7.17
C MET A 90 -2.09 8.33 6.31
N ILE A 91 -3.38 8.15 6.04
CA ILE A 91 -4.14 9.12 5.26
C ILE A 91 -4.14 10.47 5.95
N ARG A 92 -4.40 10.48 7.26
CA ARG A 92 -4.41 11.75 8.00
C ARG A 92 -3.05 12.40 7.98
N GLY A 93 -1.99 11.61 8.10
CA GLY A 93 -0.64 12.16 8.04
C GLY A 93 -0.32 12.76 6.69
N LEU A 94 -0.72 12.06 5.63
CA LEU A 94 -0.48 12.58 4.28
C LEU A 94 -1.32 13.83 4.03
N GLU A 95 -2.54 13.84 4.51
CA GLU A 95 -3.39 15.01 4.34
C GLU A 95 -2.81 16.20 5.09
N ALA A 96 -2.31 15.98 6.30
CA ALA A 96 -1.68 17.07 7.05
C ALA A 96 -0.45 17.58 6.31
N ALA A 97 0.31 16.68 5.72
CA ALA A 97 1.50 17.09 4.97
C ALA A 97 1.09 17.89 3.73
N ARG A 98 0.03 17.45 3.06
CA ARG A 98 -0.45 18.16 1.89
C ARG A 98 -0.91 19.57 2.26
N GLN A 99 -1.66 19.67 3.35
CA GLN A 99 -2.12 20.98 3.80
C GLN A 99 -0.94 21.87 4.20
N GLY A 100 0.03 21.29 4.88
CA GLY A 100 1.21 22.04 5.25
C GLY A 100 1.99 22.54 4.05
N LEU A 101 2.10 21.69 3.03
CA LEU A 101 2.77 22.09 1.81
C LEU A 101 2.06 23.26 1.14
N LEU A 102 0.72 23.20 1.09
CA LEU A 102 -0.04 24.28 0.47
C LEU A 102 0.15 25.59 1.24
N ARG A 103 0.11 25.52 2.58
CA ARG A 103 0.36 26.73 3.37
C ARG A 103 1.76 27.25 3.13
N GLY A 104 2.73 26.35 3.06
CA GLY A 104 4.10 26.75 2.82
C GLY A 104 4.28 27.42 1.48
N MET A 105 3.57 26.92 0.48
CA MET A 105 3.63 27.55 -0.82
C MET A 105 3.13 28.99 -0.75
N GLU A 106 2.02 29.19 -0.06
CA GLU A 106 1.47 30.51 0.07
C GLU A 106 2.36 31.44 0.87
N GLU A 107 2.84 30.94 2.01
CA GLU A 107 3.62 31.78 2.89
C GLU A 107 5.04 32.02 2.41
N LYS A 108 5.64 30.97 1.84
CA LYS A 108 7.05 31.07 1.47
C LYS A 108 7.24 31.46 0.02
N LEU A 109 6.56 30.79 -0.88
CA LEU A 109 6.76 31.06 -2.30
C LEU A 109 6.12 32.36 -2.74
N LEU A 110 4.86 32.57 -2.34
CA LEU A 110 4.22 33.81 -2.72
C LEU A 110 4.90 35.01 -2.04
N SER A 111 5.27 34.82 -0.79
CA SER A 111 5.99 35.85 -0.09
C SER A 111 7.32 36.13 -0.77
N ASP A 112 8.03 35.07 -1.15
CA ASP A 112 9.30 35.22 -1.83
C ASP A 112 9.15 35.87 -3.17
N VAL A 113 8.10 35.50 -3.91
CA VAL A 113 7.84 36.12 -5.20
C VAL A 113 7.59 37.60 -5.00
N GLY A 114 6.69 37.90 -4.08
CA GLY A 114 6.43 39.29 -3.77
C GLY A 114 7.63 39.95 -3.18
N GLY A 115 8.30 39.25 -2.28
CA GLY A 115 9.49 39.81 -1.68
C GLY A 115 10.64 39.79 -2.64
N GLY A 116 10.69 38.83 -3.52
CA GLY A 116 11.77 38.75 -4.47
C GLY A 116 11.82 39.97 -5.34
N CYS A 117 10.72 40.62 -5.49
CA CYS A 117 10.71 41.79 -6.28
C CYS A 117 11.62 42.86 -5.67
N HIS A 118 11.72 42.82 -4.38
CA HIS A 118 12.52 43.85 -3.77
C HIS A 118 13.84 43.31 -3.27
N ARG A 119 14.24 42.22 -3.81
CA ARG A 119 15.57 41.75 -3.47
C ARG A 119 16.53 41.90 -4.59
#